data_9064e56e162c0d43d57ceec242842038
#
_entry.id   9064e56e162c0d43d57ceec242842038
#
_cell.length_a   1.000
_cell.length_b   1.000
_cell.length_c   1.000
_cell.angle_alpha   90.00
_cell.angle_beta   90.00
_cell.angle_gamma   90.00
#
_symmetry.space_group_name_H-M   'P 1'
#
loop_
_entity.id
_entity.type
_entity.pdbx_description
1 polymer ?
#
loop_
_entity_poly.entity_id
_entity_poly.type
_entity_poly.pdbx_seq_one_letter_code
_entity_poly.pdbx_strand_id
1 'polypeptide(L)'
;MENYEKETIAAIATALSDSGIGIVRISGENAIYIVDSIFRSASGKKILTKVQSHMIHYGYIVDKDENIIDEVMTSVMKAPKSYTMEDTVEINCHGGVLVMQKVLETVLQAGARLAEPGEFTKRAFLNGRIDLSRAEAVIDVIHSQNEYALSSSVSQLKGRLSDKIRSLREDILYQIAFIESALDDPEHISLEGYPEQLAEKVTGFEKEIQKLLATADNGRLMKEGISTVIVGKPNAGKSSLLNMLLGEDRAIVTEIAGTTRDALHETINLHGISLNMIDTAGIHETQDVVEKIGVERAKKYAVEADLILYVVDASETLDEDDQNIIPLLEGKKAIILLNKSDLENKITEESLKETLEKVLEHTGEIQILRTSTIDPSSENSGMEELEETIRNMFFEGKLRHNNELVVTNLRHKEALQNALNSLQLVEQSIEDGMPEDFYSIDLTSAYASLGKIIGEEVDEDVVNEIFSKFCMGK
;
A
#
# COMPACT_ATOMS: atom_id res chain seq x y z
N MET A 1 -30.04 -3.92 8.17
CA MET A 1 -28.80 -4.44 7.54
C MET A 1 -28.96 -5.81 6.88
N GLU A 2 -29.64 -6.78 7.43
CA GLU A 2 -29.75 -8.14 6.85
C GLU A 2 -30.33 -8.25 5.41
N ASN A 3 -31.04 -7.24 4.91
CA ASN A 3 -31.61 -7.28 3.54
C ASN A 3 -30.67 -6.78 2.45
N TYR A 4 -29.72 -5.90 2.75
CA TYR A 4 -28.76 -5.33 1.79
C TYR A 4 -27.71 -6.37 1.34
N GLU A 5 -27.32 -7.28 2.22
CA GLU A 5 -26.30 -8.32 1.96
C GLU A 5 -26.82 -9.44 1.03
N LYS A 6 -28.14 -9.59 0.87
CA LYS A 6 -28.72 -10.63 0.00
C LYS A 6 -28.98 -10.19 -1.45
N GLU A 7 -28.83 -8.88 -1.74
CA GLU A 7 -29.07 -8.38 -3.09
C GLU A 7 -27.96 -8.77 -4.05
N THR A 8 -28.34 -9.12 -5.26
CA THR A 8 -27.36 -9.36 -6.33
C THR A 8 -26.81 -8.05 -6.84
N ILE A 9 -25.50 -7.91 -6.85
CA ILE A 9 -24.77 -6.71 -7.24
C ILE A 9 -24.11 -6.87 -8.61
N ALA A 10 -23.90 -5.75 -9.30
CA ALA A 10 -23.18 -5.70 -10.56
C ALA A 10 -22.34 -4.44 -10.68
N ALA A 11 -21.17 -4.55 -11.32
CA ALA A 11 -20.33 -3.42 -11.69
C ALA A 11 -19.42 -3.74 -12.88
N ILE A 12 -18.89 -2.70 -13.53
CA ILE A 12 -17.79 -2.82 -14.48
C ILE A 12 -16.51 -3.09 -13.69
N ALA A 13 -15.84 -4.20 -14.01
CA ALA A 13 -14.66 -4.68 -13.29
C ALA A 13 -13.33 -4.33 -13.97
N THR A 14 -13.36 -3.77 -15.17
CA THR A 14 -12.19 -3.28 -15.93
C THR A 14 -12.14 -1.75 -15.93
N ALA A 15 -11.02 -1.17 -16.34
CA ALA A 15 -10.91 0.28 -16.49
C ALA A 15 -11.95 0.82 -17.49
N LEU A 16 -12.48 2.02 -17.24
CA LEU A 16 -13.42 2.72 -18.13
C LEU A 16 -12.62 3.49 -19.20
N SER A 17 -12.02 2.76 -20.11
CA SER A 17 -11.28 3.29 -21.26
C SER A 17 -11.46 2.35 -22.45
N ASP A 18 -11.25 2.84 -23.66
CA ASP A 18 -11.34 1.99 -24.86
C ASP A 18 -10.26 0.90 -24.80
N SER A 19 -10.72 -0.35 -24.87
CA SER A 19 -9.88 -1.55 -24.78
C SER A 19 -10.48 -2.69 -25.62
N GLY A 20 -9.72 -3.77 -25.82
CA GLY A 20 -10.24 -4.92 -26.56
C GLY A 20 -11.35 -5.68 -25.82
N ILE A 21 -11.34 -5.68 -24.49
CA ILE A 21 -12.28 -6.40 -23.64
C ILE A 21 -12.69 -5.57 -22.44
N GLY A 22 -14.01 -5.52 -22.16
CA GLY A 22 -14.58 -5.01 -20.92
C GLY A 22 -15.26 -6.14 -20.15
N ILE A 23 -15.26 -6.07 -18.83
CA ILE A 23 -15.88 -7.07 -17.96
C ILE A 23 -16.93 -6.41 -17.08
N VAL A 24 -18.17 -6.90 -17.15
CA VAL A 24 -19.22 -6.62 -16.17
C VAL A 24 -19.33 -7.83 -15.25
N ARG A 25 -19.12 -7.62 -13.96
CA ARG A 25 -19.17 -8.66 -12.92
C ARG A 25 -20.48 -8.56 -12.15
N ILE A 26 -21.11 -9.70 -11.91
CA ILE A 26 -22.37 -9.85 -11.18
C ILE A 26 -22.12 -10.88 -10.07
N SER A 27 -22.55 -10.60 -8.83
CA SER A 27 -22.42 -11.52 -7.70
C SER A 27 -23.67 -11.49 -6.81
N GLY A 28 -24.08 -12.65 -6.32
CA GLY A 28 -25.21 -12.82 -5.44
C GLY A 28 -26.08 -14.02 -5.84
N GLU A 29 -27.05 -14.34 -5.01
CA GLU A 29 -27.90 -15.52 -5.13
C GLU A 29 -28.61 -15.62 -6.51
N ASN A 30 -29.00 -14.47 -7.09
CA ASN A 30 -29.70 -14.39 -8.37
C ASN A 30 -28.80 -14.07 -9.57
N ALA A 31 -27.46 -14.03 -9.40
CA ALA A 31 -26.53 -13.60 -10.45
C ALA A 31 -26.70 -14.42 -11.76
N ILE A 32 -26.79 -15.73 -11.64
CA ILE A 32 -26.96 -16.63 -12.82
C ILE A 32 -28.31 -16.42 -13.46
N TYR A 33 -29.41 -16.28 -12.69
CA TYR A 33 -30.77 -16.08 -13.21
C TYR A 33 -30.91 -14.75 -13.94
N ILE A 34 -30.36 -13.68 -13.37
CA ILE A 34 -30.37 -12.34 -13.98
C ILE A 34 -29.69 -12.39 -15.35
N VAL A 35 -28.48 -12.96 -15.42
CA VAL A 35 -27.73 -13.01 -16.67
C VAL A 35 -28.39 -13.99 -17.67
N ASP A 36 -28.93 -15.12 -17.21
CA ASP A 36 -29.66 -16.07 -18.08
C ASP A 36 -30.85 -15.41 -18.79
N SER A 37 -31.53 -14.44 -18.13
CA SER A 37 -32.68 -13.74 -18.70
C SER A 37 -32.32 -12.85 -19.90
N ILE A 38 -31.10 -12.28 -19.91
CA ILE A 38 -30.61 -11.33 -20.93
C ILE A 38 -29.60 -11.96 -21.91
N PHE A 39 -29.13 -13.18 -21.65
CA PHE A 39 -28.17 -13.88 -22.48
C PHE A 39 -28.86 -14.75 -23.55
N ARG A 40 -28.39 -14.69 -24.79
CA ARG A 40 -28.80 -15.53 -25.90
C ARG A 40 -27.62 -16.31 -26.45
N SER A 41 -27.62 -17.62 -26.28
CA SER A 41 -26.59 -18.48 -26.85
C SER A 41 -26.62 -18.45 -28.38
N ALA A 42 -25.46 -18.44 -29.02
CA ALA A 42 -25.33 -18.53 -30.46
C ALA A 42 -26.04 -19.77 -31.08
N SER A 43 -26.18 -20.86 -30.33
CA SER A 43 -26.91 -22.07 -30.73
C SER A 43 -28.42 -22.03 -30.41
N GLY A 44 -28.89 -20.97 -29.74
CA GLY A 44 -30.31 -20.79 -29.37
C GLY A 44 -30.87 -21.76 -28.31
N LYS A 45 -30.04 -22.63 -27.74
CA LYS A 45 -30.50 -23.73 -26.86
C LYS A 45 -29.94 -23.70 -25.44
N LYS A 46 -29.18 -22.68 -25.06
CA LYS A 46 -28.42 -22.73 -23.82
C LYS A 46 -29.10 -21.96 -22.72
N ILE A 47 -29.11 -22.56 -21.54
CA ILE A 47 -29.62 -22.01 -20.30
C ILE A 47 -28.47 -21.98 -19.30
N LEU A 48 -28.03 -20.79 -18.86
CA LEU A 48 -26.87 -20.60 -17.97
C LEU A 48 -27.10 -21.22 -16.58
N THR A 49 -28.34 -21.27 -16.10
CA THR A 49 -28.69 -21.94 -14.84
C THR A 49 -28.38 -23.44 -14.83
N LYS A 50 -28.31 -24.07 -15.98
CA LYS A 50 -28.07 -25.53 -16.13
C LYS A 50 -26.62 -25.88 -16.48
N VAL A 51 -25.73 -24.90 -16.65
CA VAL A 51 -24.34 -25.17 -17.03
C VAL A 51 -23.48 -25.57 -15.82
N GLN A 52 -22.35 -26.19 -16.11
CA GLN A 52 -21.34 -26.47 -15.09
C GLN A 52 -20.63 -25.17 -14.67
N SER A 53 -20.18 -25.13 -13.42
CA SER A 53 -19.33 -24.05 -12.90
C SER A 53 -17.98 -23.99 -13.63
N HIS A 54 -17.41 -22.79 -13.74
CA HIS A 54 -16.11 -22.52 -14.36
C HIS A 54 -16.06 -22.82 -15.86
N MET A 55 -17.17 -22.55 -16.54
CA MET A 55 -17.27 -22.67 -17.99
C MET A 55 -17.56 -21.32 -18.64
N ILE A 56 -16.98 -21.10 -19.81
CA ILE A 56 -17.20 -19.92 -20.64
C ILE A 56 -18.23 -20.24 -21.72
N HIS A 57 -19.13 -19.32 -21.95
CA HIS A 57 -20.24 -19.46 -22.89
C HIS A 57 -20.30 -18.30 -23.86
N TYR A 58 -20.25 -18.62 -25.14
CA TYR A 58 -20.36 -17.65 -26.22
C TYR A 58 -21.83 -17.39 -26.59
N GLY A 59 -22.15 -16.10 -26.79
CA GLY A 59 -23.50 -15.65 -27.14
C GLY A 59 -23.62 -14.15 -27.24
N TYR A 60 -24.81 -13.64 -26.99
CA TYR A 60 -25.18 -12.25 -27.12
C TYR A 60 -25.89 -11.77 -25.86
N ILE A 61 -25.66 -10.51 -25.48
CA ILE A 61 -26.51 -9.80 -24.51
C ILE A 61 -27.58 -9.05 -25.31
N VAL A 62 -28.83 -9.19 -24.88
CA VAL A 62 -29.98 -8.52 -25.48
C VAL A 62 -30.69 -7.62 -24.47
N ASP A 63 -31.27 -6.54 -24.96
CA ASP A 63 -32.15 -5.67 -24.18
C ASP A 63 -33.56 -6.27 -24.01
N LYS A 64 -34.43 -5.50 -23.30
CA LYS A 64 -35.85 -5.90 -23.08
C LYS A 64 -36.67 -6.07 -24.38
N ASP A 65 -36.23 -5.45 -25.47
CA ASP A 65 -36.88 -5.48 -26.77
C ASP A 65 -36.22 -6.53 -27.69
N GLU A 66 -35.39 -7.43 -27.16
CA GLU A 66 -34.60 -8.46 -27.84
C GLU A 66 -33.57 -7.93 -28.85
N ASN A 67 -33.22 -6.65 -28.80
CA ASN A 67 -32.13 -6.13 -29.62
C ASN A 67 -30.77 -6.55 -29.05
N ILE A 68 -29.90 -7.02 -29.95
CA ILE A 68 -28.54 -7.38 -29.57
C ILE A 68 -27.76 -6.13 -29.19
N ILE A 69 -27.20 -6.10 -27.94
CA ILE A 69 -26.32 -5.06 -27.44
C ILE A 69 -24.89 -5.35 -27.83
N ASP A 70 -24.46 -6.61 -27.57
CA ASP A 70 -23.08 -7.01 -27.86
C ASP A 70 -22.98 -8.55 -27.96
N GLU A 71 -21.92 -8.98 -28.63
CA GLU A 71 -21.45 -10.34 -28.70
C GLU A 71 -20.45 -10.59 -27.56
N VAL A 72 -20.72 -11.60 -26.73
CA VAL A 72 -20.02 -11.74 -25.44
C VAL A 72 -19.56 -13.17 -25.17
N MET A 73 -18.58 -13.28 -24.27
CA MET A 73 -18.25 -14.52 -23.58
C MET A 73 -18.63 -14.40 -22.11
N THR A 74 -19.48 -15.30 -21.63
CA THR A 74 -20.00 -15.26 -20.27
C THR A 74 -19.43 -16.41 -19.46
N SER A 75 -18.75 -16.07 -18.35
CA SER A 75 -18.17 -17.02 -17.39
C SER A 75 -19.12 -17.21 -16.21
N VAL A 76 -19.41 -18.46 -15.84
CA VAL A 76 -20.29 -18.80 -14.71
C VAL A 76 -19.48 -19.49 -13.62
N MET A 77 -19.52 -18.95 -12.41
CA MET A 77 -18.86 -19.50 -11.22
C MET A 77 -19.91 -19.69 -10.12
N LYS A 78 -20.16 -20.94 -9.74
CA LYS A 78 -21.17 -21.28 -8.72
C LYS A 78 -20.55 -21.28 -7.32
N ALA A 79 -21.32 -20.81 -6.36
CA ALA A 79 -20.98 -20.86 -4.94
C ALA A 79 -20.60 -22.29 -4.50
N PRO A 80 -19.66 -22.46 -3.55
CA PRO A 80 -18.83 -21.43 -2.93
C PRO A 80 -17.52 -21.14 -3.71
N LYS A 81 -17.34 -21.73 -4.89
CA LYS A 81 -16.10 -21.63 -5.70
C LYS A 81 -16.14 -20.41 -6.61
N SER A 82 -16.13 -19.21 -6.02
CA SER A 82 -16.10 -17.91 -6.70
C SER A 82 -15.28 -16.91 -5.91
N TYR A 83 -15.13 -15.68 -6.41
CA TYR A 83 -14.40 -14.63 -5.70
C TYR A 83 -15.10 -14.23 -4.39
N THR A 84 -16.40 -14.10 -4.40
CA THR A 84 -17.23 -13.68 -3.26
C THR A 84 -17.77 -14.84 -2.44
N MET A 85 -17.54 -16.10 -2.85
CA MET A 85 -18.22 -17.32 -2.38
C MET A 85 -19.72 -17.35 -2.68
N GLU A 86 -20.23 -16.41 -3.47
CA GLU A 86 -21.60 -16.40 -4.00
C GLU A 86 -21.61 -16.88 -5.45
N ASP A 87 -22.80 -17.10 -6.02
CA ASP A 87 -22.90 -17.28 -7.46
C ASP A 87 -22.40 -16.02 -8.17
N THR A 88 -21.44 -16.17 -9.07
CA THR A 88 -20.81 -15.06 -9.78
C THR A 88 -20.85 -15.32 -11.28
N VAL A 89 -21.19 -14.27 -12.03
CA VAL A 89 -21.13 -14.27 -13.49
C VAL A 89 -20.26 -13.09 -13.95
N GLU A 90 -19.39 -13.35 -14.92
CA GLU A 90 -18.65 -12.29 -15.61
C GLU A 90 -19.03 -12.29 -17.08
N ILE A 91 -19.48 -11.13 -17.54
CA ILE A 91 -19.81 -10.88 -18.95
C ILE A 91 -18.62 -10.16 -19.56
N ASN A 92 -17.87 -10.86 -20.42
CA ASN A 92 -16.78 -10.30 -21.18
C ASN A 92 -17.34 -9.76 -22.50
N CYS A 93 -17.49 -8.46 -22.60
CA CYS A 93 -18.00 -7.71 -23.76
C CYS A 93 -16.86 -6.97 -24.46
N HIS A 94 -17.14 -6.30 -25.58
CA HIS A 94 -16.18 -5.36 -26.15
C HIS A 94 -15.90 -4.19 -25.21
N GLY A 95 -14.65 -3.75 -25.14
CA GLY A 95 -14.14 -2.80 -24.14
C GLY A 95 -14.43 -1.33 -24.43
N GLY A 96 -15.37 -1.02 -25.32
CA GLY A 96 -15.82 0.35 -25.52
C GLY A 96 -16.64 0.84 -24.34
N VAL A 97 -16.39 2.08 -23.88
CA VAL A 97 -17.07 2.64 -22.68
C VAL A 97 -18.59 2.57 -22.80
N LEU A 98 -19.14 2.92 -23.98
CA LEU A 98 -20.60 2.86 -24.23
C LEU A 98 -21.15 1.44 -24.15
N VAL A 99 -20.44 0.46 -24.70
CA VAL A 99 -20.86 -0.95 -24.69
C VAL A 99 -20.91 -1.48 -23.25
N MET A 100 -19.85 -1.25 -22.46
CA MET A 100 -19.80 -1.66 -21.05
C MET A 100 -20.92 -1.04 -20.23
N GLN A 101 -21.21 0.25 -20.45
CA GLN A 101 -22.32 0.95 -19.78
C GLN A 101 -23.68 0.34 -20.17
N LYS A 102 -23.90 0.05 -21.46
CA LYS A 102 -25.14 -0.57 -21.95
C LYS A 102 -25.34 -1.99 -21.39
N VAL A 103 -24.30 -2.80 -21.35
CA VAL A 103 -24.36 -4.13 -20.73
C VAL A 103 -24.68 -4.02 -19.24
N LEU A 104 -24.02 -3.11 -18.49
CA LEU A 104 -24.33 -2.89 -17.08
C LEU A 104 -25.76 -2.40 -16.87
N GLU A 105 -26.23 -1.40 -17.62
CA GLU A 105 -27.63 -0.93 -17.57
C GLU A 105 -28.62 -2.08 -17.76
N THR A 106 -28.36 -2.97 -18.71
CA THR A 106 -29.23 -4.13 -18.99
C THR A 106 -29.25 -5.11 -17.81
N VAL A 107 -28.10 -5.37 -17.19
CA VAL A 107 -27.99 -6.20 -16.00
C VAL A 107 -28.75 -5.60 -14.83
N LEU A 108 -28.65 -4.27 -14.62
CA LEU A 108 -29.38 -3.56 -13.55
C LEU A 108 -30.91 -3.60 -13.82
N GLN A 109 -31.35 -3.39 -15.05
CA GLN A 109 -32.76 -3.51 -15.43
C GLN A 109 -33.30 -4.93 -15.25
N ALA A 110 -32.45 -5.95 -15.35
CA ALA A 110 -32.82 -7.34 -15.14
C ALA A 110 -32.88 -7.73 -13.63
N GLY A 111 -32.56 -6.81 -12.71
CA GLY A 111 -32.79 -6.97 -11.27
C GLY A 111 -31.55 -7.00 -10.39
N ALA A 112 -30.35 -6.70 -10.91
CA ALA A 112 -29.19 -6.45 -10.09
C ALA A 112 -29.18 -5.01 -9.55
N ARG A 113 -28.50 -4.80 -8.42
CA ARG A 113 -28.18 -3.47 -7.89
C ARG A 113 -26.74 -3.08 -8.31
N LEU A 114 -26.49 -1.78 -8.46
CA LEU A 114 -25.12 -1.31 -8.64
C LEU A 114 -24.30 -1.60 -7.37
N ALA A 115 -23.11 -2.16 -7.54
CA ALA A 115 -22.20 -2.44 -6.43
C ALA A 115 -21.62 -1.15 -5.86
N GLU A 116 -21.40 -1.12 -4.55
CA GLU A 116 -20.62 -0.09 -3.87
C GLU A 116 -19.10 -0.29 -4.12
N PRO A 117 -18.27 0.73 -3.91
CA PRO A 117 -16.82 0.57 -3.95
C PRO A 117 -16.36 -0.55 -3.01
N GLY A 118 -15.52 -1.47 -3.51
CA GLY A 118 -15.00 -2.60 -2.73
C GLY A 118 -16.00 -3.69 -2.35
N GLU A 119 -17.26 -3.63 -2.77
CA GLU A 119 -18.31 -4.52 -2.26
C GLU A 119 -18.05 -6.00 -2.58
N PHE A 120 -17.47 -6.34 -3.72
CA PHE A 120 -17.13 -7.73 -4.02
C PHE A 120 -16.05 -8.28 -3.06
N THR A 121 -15.05 -7.48 -2.73
CA THR A 121 -14.00 -7.88 -1.78
C THR A 121 -14.53 -7.90 -0.35
N LYS A 122 -15.43 -6.96 0.00
CA LYS A 122 -16.14 -6.96 1.29
C LYS A 122 -16.95 -8.24 1.47
N ARG A 123 -17.68 -8.69 0.44
CA ARG A 123 -18.42 -9.97 0.48
C ARG A 123 -17.49 -11.17 0.57
N ALA A 124 -16.34 -11.15 -0.11
CA ALA A 124 -15.32 -12.19 0.04
C ALA A 124 -14.79 -12.28 1.47
N PHE A 125 -14.64 -11.15 2.16
CA PHE A 125 -14.28 -11.07 3.58
C PHE A 125 -15.42 -11.57 4.50
N LEU A 126 -16.63 -11.04 4.34
CA LEU A 126 -17.79 -11.42 5.16
C LEU A 126 -18.14 -12.91 5.01
N ASN A 127 -17.99 -13.47 3.83
CA ASN A 127 -18.20 -14.89 3.57
C ASN A 127 -17.00 -15.78 3.98
N GLY A 128 -15.96 -15.22 4.61
CA GLY A 128 -14.84 -15.96 5.17
C GLY A 128 -13.83 -16.51 4.16
N ARG A 129 -13.87 -16.06 2.88
CA ARG A 129 -12.89 -16.46 1.87
C ARG A 129 -11.49 -15.88 2.15
N ILE A 130 -11.46 -14.63 2.57
CA ILE A 130 -10.24 -13.89 2.90
C ILE A 130 -10.46 -13.15 4.22
N ASP A 131 -9.41 -12.94 4.97
CA ASP A 131 -9.40 -12.05 6.14
C ASP A 131 -9.12 -10.59 5.71
N LEU A 132 -9.21 -9.67 6.68
CA LEU A 132 -9.10 -8.23 6.41
C LEU A 132 -7.72 -7.86 5.86
N SER A 133 -6.63 -8.47 6.37
CA SER A 133 -5.29 -8.18 5.87
C SER A 133 -5.08 -8.63 4.42
N ARG A 134 -5.70 -9.74 4.02
CA ARG A 134 -5.72 -10.19 2.62
C ARG A 134 -6.62 -9.32 1.74
N ALA A 135 -7.72 -8.81 2.28
CA ALA A 135 -8.58 -7.87 1.58
C ALA A 135 -7.80 -6.58 1.26
N GLU A 136 -7.11 -5.99 2.24
CA GLU A 136 -6.23 -4.84 2.03
C GLU A 136 -5.14 -5.13 0.99
N ALA A 137 -4.55 -6.33 1.01
CA ALA A 137 -3.55 -6.73 0.03
C ALA A 137 -4.08 -6.76 -1.42
N VAL A 138 -5.38 -6.95 -1.66
CA VAL A 138 -5.97 -6.89 -3.01
C VAL A 138 -5.79 -5.49 -3.61
N ILE A 139 -6.09 -4.44 -2.85
CA ILE A 139 -5.91 -3.06 -3.34
C ILE A 139 -4.44 -2.71 -3.47
N ASP A 140 -3.60 -3.19 -2.56
CA ASP A 140 -2.15 -2.98 -2.59
C ASP A 140 -1.49 -3.58 -3.84
N VAL A 141 -1.92 -4.78 -4.27
CA VAL A 141 -1.48 -5.39 -5.53
C VAL A 141 -1.89 -4.53 -6.74
N ILE A 142 -3.10 -3.97 -6.73
CA ILE A 142 -3.60 -3.15 -7.85
C ILE A 142 -2.83 -1.83 -7.96
N HIS A 143 -2.48 -1.22 -6.81
CA HIS A 143 -1.82 0.08 -6.74
C HIS A 143 -0.30 -0.02 -6.64
N SER A 144 0.28 -1.22 -6.70
CA SER A 144 1.72 -1.41 -6.63
C SER A 144 2.43 -0.69 -7.78
N GLN A 145 3.35 0.21 -7.44
CA GLN A 145 4.11 1.01 -8.40
C GLN A 145 5.52 0.48 -8.66
N ASN A 146 5.96 -0.49 -7.87
CA ASN A 146 7.27 -1.11 -8.01
C ASN A 146 7.24 -2.60 -7.66
N GLU A 147 8.29 -3.34 -8.04
CA GLU A 147 8.37 -4.79 -7.84
C GLU A 147 8.38 -5.21 -6.37
N TYR A 148 8.95 -4.39 -5.48
CA TYR A 148 8.99 -4.69 -4.05
C TYR A 148 7.60 -4.56 -3.42
N ALA A 149 6.88 -3.46 -3.74
CA ALA A 149 5.49 -3.28 -3.32
C ALA A 149 4.61 -4.43 -3.80
N LEU A 150 4.74 -4.81 -5.08
CA LEU A 150 4.00 -5.93 -5.68
C LEU A 150 4.33 -7.25 -4.96
N SER A 151 5.61 -7.56 -4.78
CA SER A 151 6.04 -8.80 -4.13
C SER A 151 5.55 -8.91 -2.67
N SER A 152 5.64 -7.80 -1.91
CA SER A 152 5.14 -7.72 -0.54
C SER A 152 3.62 -7.91 -0.49
N SER A 153 2.87 -7.21 -1.35
CA SER A 153 1.41 -7.29 -1.43
C SER A 153 0.94 -8.70 -1.83
N VAL A 154 1.63 -9.34 -2.78
CA VAL A 154 1.35 -10.75 -3.16
C VAL A 154 1.65 -11.71 -2.01
N SER A 155 2.71 -11.47 -1.24
CA SER A 155 3.03 -12.28 -0.04
C SER A 155 1.93 -12.15 1.02
N GLN A 156 1.43 -10.94 1.25
CA GLN A 156 0.32 -10.67 2.17
C GLN A 156 -1.00 -11.27 1.66
N LEU A 157 -1.28 -11.15 0.34
CA LEU A 157 -2.45 -11.78 -0.29
C LEU A 157 -2.43 -13.31 -0.14
N LYS A 158 -1.26 -13.96 -0.14
CA LYS A 158 -1.09 -15.39 0.15
C LYS A 158 -1.34 -15.75 1.61
N GLY A 159 -1.47 -14.77 2.52
CA GLY A 159 -1.86 -14.94 3.91
C GLY A 159 -0.71 -15.14 4.89
N ARG A 160 0.53 -14.89 4.50
CA ARG A 160 1.69 -15.10 5.40
C ARG A 160 1.59 -14.29 6.70
N LEU A 161 1.11 -13.03 6.62
CA LEU A 161 0.88 -12.20 7.81
C LEU A 161 -0.24 -12.80 8.67
N SER A 162 -1.37 -13.12 8.04
CA SER A 162 -2.52 -13.74 8.73
C SER A 162 -2.15 -15.01 9.45
N ASP A 163 -1.38 -15.88 8.80
CA ASP A 163 -0.96 -17.18 9.37
C ASP A 163 -0.05 -16.95 10.59
N LYS A 164 0.87 -15.97 10.50
CA LYS A 164 1.73 -15.62 11.64
C LYS A 164 0.93 -15.03 12.81
N ILE A 165 -0.01 -14.14 12.52
CA ILE A 165 -0.88 -13.54 13.55
C ILE A 165 -1.77 -14.60 14.20
N ARG A 166 -2.35 -15.52 13.43
CA ARG A 166 -3.15 -16.63 13.98
C ARG A 166 -2.31 -17.52 14.90
N SER A 167 -1.10 -17.90 14.50
CA SER A 167 -0.21 -18.69 15.36
C SER A 167 0.08 -17.99 16.69
N LEU A 168 0.42 -16.68 16.67
CA LEU A 168 0.63 -15.93 17.90
C LEU A 168 -0.63 -15.86 18.77
N ARG A 169 -1.79 -15.67 18.16
CA ARG A 169 -3.07 -15.65 18.89
C ARG A 169 -3.42 -17.02 19.50
N GLU A 170 -3.20 -18.10 18.78
CA GLU A 170 -3.41 -19.47 19.30
C GLU A 170 -2.54 -19.72 20.52
N ASP A 171 -1.27 -19.34 20.47
CA ASP A 171 -0.34 -19.49 21.60
C ASP A 171 -0.75 -18.63 22.80
N ILE A 172 -1.16 -17.38 22.59
CA ILE A 172 -1.65 -16.49 23.65
C ILE A 172 -2.96 -17.03 24.25
N LEU A 173 -3.91 -17.45 23.39
CA LEU A 173 -5.19 -18.00 23.82
C LEU A 173 -5.00 -19.25 24.69
N TYR A 174 -4.00 -20.07 24.36
CA TYR A 174 -3.66 -21.23 25.20
C TYR A 174 -3.24 -20.81 26.61
N GLN A 175 -2.43 -19.73 26.75
CA GLN A 175 -2.02 -19.24 28.06
C GLN A 175 -3.23 -18.68 28.85
N ILE A 176 -4.11 -17.92 28.18
CA ILE A 176 -5.34 -17.40 28.79
C ILE A 176 -6.20 -18.57 29.31
N ALA A 177 -6.47 -19.55 28.44
CA ALA A 177 -7.30 -20.70 28.80
C ALA A 177 -6.71 -21.52 29.93
N PHE A 178 -5.36 -21.65 29.99
CA PHE A 178 -4.69 -22.33 31.08
C PHE A 178 -4.86 -21.59 32.42
N ILE A 179 -4.67 -20.26 32.43
CA ILE A 179 -4.87 -19.43 33.65
C ILE A 179 -6.32 -19.53 34.12
N GLU A 180 -7.28 -19.32 33.24
CA GLU A 180 -8.71 -19.37 33.56
C GLU A 180 -9.10 -20.74 34.12
N SER A 181 -8.62 -21.80 33.47
CA SER A 181 -8.88 -23.19 33.98
C SER A 181 -8.29 -23.44 35.36
N ALA A 182 -7.10 -22.90 35.63
CA ALA A 182 -6.46 -23.07 36.94
C ALA A 182 -7.13 -22.25 38.03
N LEU A 183 -7.67 -21.06 37.69
CA LEU A 183 -8.45 -20.22 38.61
C LEU A 183 -9.81 -20.90 38.95
N ASP A 184 -10.43 -21.53 37.96
CA ASP A 184 -11.71 -22.21 38.12
C ASP A 184 -11.60 -23.52 38.92
N ASP A 185 -10.48 -24.26 38.76
CA ASP A 185 -10.26 -25.58 39.40
C ASP A 185 -8.86 -25.69 40.05
N PRO A 186 -8.58 -24.89 41.10
CA PRO A 186 -7.28 -24.83 41.75
C PRO A 186 -6.88 -26.11 42.49
N GLU A 187 -7.83 -27.04 42.72
CA GLU A 187 -7.54 -28.30 43.36
C GLU A 187 -6.86 -29.30 42.41
N HIS A 188 -7.10 -29.17 41.11
CA HIS A 188 -6.56 -30.10 40.10
C HIS A 188 -5.52 -29.45 39.16
N ILE A 189 -5.49 -28.14 39.03
CA ILE A 189 -4.56 -27.40 38.15
C ILE A 189 -3.78 -26.39 39.00
N SER A 190 -2.46 -26.65 39.13
CA SER A 190 -1.56 -25.77 39.90
C SER A 190 -0.91 -24.71 39.02
N LEU A 191 -0.86 -23.47 39.51
CA LEU A 191 -0.08 -22.37 38.93
C LEU A 191 1.30 -22.22 39.57
N GLU A 192 1.74 -23.18 40.42
CA GLU A 192 3.08 -23.15 41.03
C GLU A 192 4.18 -23.23 39.96
N GLY A 193 5.06 -22.20 39.91
CA GLY A 193 6.12 -22.08 38.88
C GLY A 193 5.62 -21.69 37.48
N TYR A 194 4.33 -21.40 37.35
CA TYR A 194 3.78 -20.94 36.07
C TYR A 194 4.16 -19.53 35.69
N PRO A 195 4.27 -18.56 36.61
CA PRO A 195 4.69 -17.19 36.26
C PRO A 195 6.03 -17.14 35.51
N GLU A 196 7.02 -17.94 35.93
CA GLU A 196 8.32 -18.01 35.26
C GLU A 196 8.22 -18.62 33.86
N GLN A 197 7.37 -19.64 33.69
CA GLN A 197 7.13 -20.26 32.37
C GLN A 197 6.39 -19.29 31.46
N LEU A 198 5.41 -18.54 31.99
CA LEU A 198 4.68 -17.52 31.25
C LEU A 198 5.61 -16.38 30.82
N ALA A 199 6.49 -15.89 31.68
CA ALA A 199 7.46 -14.85 31.35
C ALA A 199 8.35 -15.25 30.17
N GLU A 200 8.83 -16.53 30.12
CA GLU A 200 9.61 -17.01 28.98
C GLU A 200 8.78 -17.01 27.68
N LYS A 201 7.50 -17.40 27.76
CA LYS A 201 6.58 -17.38 26.60
C LYS A 201 6.32 -15.95 26.12
N VAL A 202 6.02 -15.02 27.03
CA VAL A 202 5.74 -13.61 26.73
C VAL A 202 6.96 -12.97 26.09
N THR A 203 8.16 -13.16 26.62
CA THR A 203 9.42 -12.71 25.97
C THR A 203 9.55 -13.27 24.54
N GLY A 204 9.09 -14.51 24.31
CA GLY A 204 9.05 -15.11 22.98
C GLY A 204 8.08 -14.37 22.03
N PHE A 205 6.87 -14.08 22.51
CA PHE A 205 5.86 -13.34 21.74
C PHE A 205 6.31 -11.90 21.42
N GLU A 206 6.90 -11.21 22.38
CA GLU A 206 7.45 -9.87 22.20
C GLU A 206 8.51 -9.83 21.10
N LYS A 207 9.47 -10.75 21.12
CA LYS A 207 10.52 -10.85 20.10
C LYS A 207 9.94 -11.03 18.70
N GLU A 208 8.90 -11.84 18.57
CA GLU A 208 8.25 -12.06 17.27
C GLU A 208 7.50 -10.81 16.79
N ILE A 209 6.79 -10.10 17.70
CA ILE A 209 6.11 -8.84 17.37
C ILE A 209 7.13 -7.74 17.06
N GLN A 210 8.21 -7.62 17.82
CA GLN A 210 9.28 -6.65 17.56
C GLN A 210 9.94 -6.87 16.19
N LYS A 211 10.14 -8.12 15.76
CA LYS A 211 10.64 -8.42 14.40
C LYS A 211 9.68 -7.89 13.33
N LEU A 212 8.37 -8.05 13.52
CA LEU A 212 7.37 -7.52 12.59
C LEU A 212 7.37 -5.99 12.58
N LEU A 213 7.41 -5.36 13.75
CA LEU A 213 7.47 -3.90 13.90
C LEU A 213 8.73 -3.30 13.26
N ALA A 214 9.87 -3.97 13.39
CA ALA A 214 11.13 -3.51 12.78
C ALA A 214 11.07 -3.45 11.24
N THR A 215 10.10 -4.14 10.60
CA THR A 215 9.89 -4.06 9.16
C THR A 215 8.92 -2.96 8.74
N ALA A 216 8.16 -2.39 9.67
CA ALA A 216 7.00 -1.56 9.35
C ALA A 216 7.35 -0.22 8.69
N ASP A 217 8.40 0.45 9.14
CA ASP A 217 8.80 1.74 8.58
C ASP A 217 9.32 1.59 7.15
N ASN A 218 10.18 0.59 6.93
CA ASN A 218 10.65 0.24 5.59
C ASN A 218 9.51 -0.24 4.69
N GLY A 219 8.55 -1.01 5.24
CA GLY A 219 7.38 -1.48 4.53
C GLY A 219 6.48 -0.35 4.02
N ARG A 220 6.29 0.71 4.82
CA ARG A 220 5.57 1.92 4.40
C ARG A 220 6.26 2.58 3.20
N LEU A 221 7.57 2.82 3.30
CA LEU A 221 8.33 3.45 2.23
C LEU A 221 8.38 2.60 0.95
N MET A 222 8.43 1.28 1.08
CA MET A 222 8.33 0.35 -0.06
C MET A 222 6.99 0.44 -0.78
N LYS A 223 5.89 0.58 -0.03
CA LYS A 223 4.52 0.63 -0.55
C LYS A 223 4.17 2.01 -1.11
N GLU A 224 4.39 3.04 -0.32
CA GLU A 224 3.97 4.41 -0.61
C GLU A 224 4.99 5.17 -1.46
N GLY A 225 6.24 4.73 -1.47
CA GLY A 225 7.37 5.47 -2.04
C GLY A 225 7.95 6.49 -1.06
N ILE A 226 9.09 7.07 -1.44
CA ILE A 226 9.83 8.06 -0.65
C ILE A 226 9.37 9.45 -1.10
N SER A 227 8.69 10.20 -0.24
CA SER A 227 8.31 11.59 -0.51
C SER A 227 9.57 12.45 -0.62
N THR A 228 9.87 12.94 -1.82
CA THR A 228 11.15 13.57 -2.16
C THR A 228 10.94 15.00 -2.65
N VAL A 229 11.70 15.94 -2.12
CA VAL A 229 11.75 17.32 -2.59
C VAL A 229 13.13 17.66 -3.16
N ILE A 230 13.18 18.35 -4.30
CA ILE A 230 14.41 18.90 -4.87
C ILE A 230 14.50 20.38 -4.49
N VAL A 231 15.52 20.75 -3.78
CA VAL A 231 15.81 22.14 -3.39
C VAL A 231 17.15 22.60 -3.94
N GLY A 232 17.35 23.89 -4.05
CA GLY A 232 18.58 24.49 -4.57
C GLY A 232 18.31 25.84 -5.20
N LYS A 233 19.32 26.65 -5.35
CA LYS A 233 19.20 28.00 -5.98
C LYS A 233 18.83 27.93 -7.46
N PRO A 234 18.39 29.03 -8.06
CA PRO A 234 18.15 29.12 -9.52
C PRO A 234 19.39 28.68 -10.29
N ASN A 235 19.20 28.00 -11.41
CA ASN A 235 20.27 27.50 -12.29
C ASN A 235 21.27 26.50 -11.70
N ALA A 236 21.07 25.99 -10.48
CA ALA A 236 21.90 24.93 -9.91
C ALA A 236 21.77 23.57 -10.63
N GLY A 237 20.75 23.42 -11.48
CA GLY A 237 20.53 22.20 -12.27
C GLY A 237 19.35 21.32 -11.81
N LYS A 238 18.42 21.86 -11.00
CA LYS A 238 17.24 21.12 -10.50
C LYS A 238 16.38 20.50 -11.61
N SER A 239 16.03 21.29 -12.63
CA SER A 239 15.23 20.82 -13.77
C SER A 239 15.99 19.78 -14.61
N SER A 240 17.31 19.95 -14.73
CA SER A 240 18.15 18.97 -15.44
C SER A 240 18.22 17.65 -14.68
N LEU A 241 18.35 17.70 -13.35
CA LEU A 241 18.29 16.51 -12.48
C LEU A 241 16.93 15.82 -12.60
N LEU A 242 15.83 16.57 -12.51
CA LEU A 242 14.49 16.02 -12.64
C LEU A 242 14.30 15.34 -14.00
N ASN A 243 14.68 15.99 -15.09
CA ASN A 243 14.60 15.43 -16.44
C ASN A 243 15.48 14.16 -16.58
N MET A 244 16.62 14.12 -15.94
CA MET A 244 17.49 12.94 -15.91
C MET A 244 16.86 11.79 -15.15
N LEU A 245 16.21 12.07 -14.02
CA LEU A 245 15.46 11.10 -13.23
C LEU A 245 14.22 10.59 -13.98
N LEU A 246 13.59 11.44 -14.80
CA LEU A 246 12.42 11.11 -15.65
C LEU A 246 12.79 10.44 -16.98
N GLY A 247 14.08 10.32 -17.35
CA GLY A 247 14.56 9.83 -18.64
C GLY A 247 13.87 8.54 -19.13
N GLU A 248 13.71 8.39 -20.45
CA GLU A 248 12.77 7.50 -21.18
C GLU A 248 12.73 6.02 -20.75
N ASP A 249 13.77 5.49 -20.11
CA ASP A 249 13.83 4.08 -19.72
C ASP A 249 13.61 3.85 -18.19
N ARG A 250 13.45 4.89 -17.38
CA ARG A 250 13.45 4.80 -15.90
C ARG A 250 12.16 5.25 -15.21
N ALA A 251 11.27 5.96 -15.90
CA ALA A 251 10.06 6.49 -15.30
C ALA A 251 8.80 5.83 -15.86
N ILE A 252 8.04 5.18 -15.00
CA ILE A 252 6.64 4.88 -15.27
C ILE A 252 5.83 6.03 -14.69
N VAL A 253 5.52 7.04 -15.52
CA VAL A 253 4.58 8.10 -15.15
C VAL A 253 3.19 7.47 -15.12
N THR A 254 2.65 7.21 -13.96
CA THR A 254 1.25 6.78 -13.82
C THR A 254 0.40 8.01 -13.53
N GLU A 255 -0.33 8.50 -14.53
CA GLU A 255 -1.48 9.36 -14.28
C GLU A 255 -2.54 8.53 -13.53
N ILE A 256 -2.66 8.70 -12.23
CA ILE A 256 -3.77 8.13 -11.47
C ILE A 256 -5.00 8.96 -11.80
N ALA A 257 -5.83 8.46 -12.72
CA ALA A 257 -7.13 9.05 -13.03
C ALA A 257 -8.03 9.00 -11.78
N GLY A 258 -8.23 10.15 -11.12
CA GLY A 258 -9.15 10.27 -9.99
C GLY A 258 -8.75 11.25 -8.89
N THR A 259 -7.51 11.71 -8.82
CA THR A 259 -7.07 12.72 -7.85
C THR A 259 -6.98 14.10 -8.48
N THR A 260 -8.12 14.61 -8.95
CA THR A 260 -8.23 16.01 -9.36
C THR A 260 -8.39 16.88 -8.13
N ARG A 261 -7.30 17.51 -7.66
CA ARG A 261 -7.27 18.86 -7.08
C ARG A 261 -6.07 19.25 -6.23
N ASP A 262 -5.12 18.34 -5.92
CA ASP A 262 -3.93 18.75 -5.15
C ASP A 262 -2.66 18.33 -5.90
N ALA A 263 -1.69 19.24 -5.97
CA ALA A 263 -0.33 19.19 -6.52
C ALA A 263 0.03 17.95 -7.39
N LEU A 264 0.44 18.19 -8.63
CA LEU A 264 0.99 17.17 -9.54
C LEU A 264 2.19 16.48 -8.86
N HIS A 265 1.94 15.31 -8.28
CA HIS A 265 2.99 14.44 -7.77
C HIS A 265 3.44 13.53 -8.92
N GLU A 266 4.66 13.69 -9.37
CA GLU A 266 5.29 12.77 -10.31
C GLU A 266 6.00 11.67 -9.53
N THR A 267 5.71 10.41 -9.85
CA THR A 267 6.40 9.27 -9.24
C THR A 267 7.48 8.77 -10.19
N ILE A 268 8.71 8.72 -9.70
CA ILE A 268 9.89 8.22 -10.42
C ILE A 268 10.27 6.87 -9.84
N ASN A 269 10.45 5.86 -10.69
CA ASN A 269 10.91 4.55 -10.26
C ASN A 269 12.40 4.38 -10.55
N LEU A 270 13.22 4.33 -9.52
CA LEU A 270 14.66 4.06 -9.59
C LEU A 270 14.90 2.57 -9.21
N HIS A 271 14.91 1.69 -10.24
CA HIS A 271 15.16 0.24 -10.08
C HIS A 271 14.43 -0.40 -8.89
N GLY A 272 13.14 -0.12 -8.79
CA GLY A 272 12.27 -0.68 -7.75
C GLY A 272 12.06 0.21 -6.52
N ILE A 273 12.69 1.39 -6.45
CA ILE A 273 12.45 2.40 -5.42
C ILE A 273 11.59 3.50 -6.05
N SER A 274 10.41 3.76 -5.48
CA SER A 274 9.53 4.84 -5.92
C SER A 274 9.88 6.13 -5.18
N LEU A 275 10.21 7.20 -5.92
CA LEU A 275 10.35 8.56 -5.40
C LEU A 275 9.11 9.37 -5.79
N ASN A 276 8.36 9.85 -4.82
CA ASN A 276 7.22 10.73 -5.03
C ASN A 276 7.70 12.18 -4.96
N MET A 277 7.84 12.80 -6.12
CA MET A 277 8.35 14.15 -6.24
C MET A 277 7.30 15.16 -5.79
N ILE A 278 7.63 15.99 -4.81
CA ILE A 278 6.76 17.04 -4.31
C ILE A 278 7.05 18.34 -5.08
N ASP A 279 6.00 18.99 -5.62
CA ASP A 279 6.05 20.28 -6.31
C ASP A 279 6.92 20.33 -7.58
N THR A 280 6.67 19.44 -8.53
CA THR A 280 7.32 19.48 -9.84
C THR A 280 6.93 20.73 -10.67
N ALA A 281 5.79 21.36 -10.41
CA ALA A 281 5.32 22.56 -11.11
C ALA A 281 6.26 23.76 -10.94
N GLY A 282 6.86 23.93 -9.75
CA GLY A 282 7.86 24.98 -9.50
C GLY A 282 9.20 24.77 -10.21
N ILE A 283 9.44 23.56 -10.74
CA ILE A 283 10.68 23.20 -11.44
C ILE A 283 10.52 23.40 -12.96
N HIS A 284 9.29 23.36 -13.49
CA HIS A 284 8.99 23.51 -14.93
C HIS A 284 8.68 24.94 -15.39
N GLU A 285 8.33 25.87 -14.48
CA GLU A 285 8.02 27.27 -14.85
C GLU A 285 9.31 28.10 -14.99
N THR A 286 9.51 28.60 -16.22
CA THR A 286 10.63 29.47 -16.60
C THR A 286 10.40 30.91 -16.18
N GLN A 287 11.43 31.46 -15.51
CA GLN A 287 11.85 32.89 -15.43
C GLN A 287 10.90 33.96 -14.85
N ASP A 288 11.37 34.63 -13.83
CA ASP A 288 11.15 36.03 -13.42
C ASP A 288 10.12 36.39 -12.35
N VAL A 289 9.23 35.57 -11.84
CA VAL A 289 8.26 36.01 -10.81
C VAL A 289 8.25 35.15 -9.52
N VAL A 290 9.00 34.05 -9.48
CA VAL A 290 8.85 32.96 -8.47
C VAL A 290 9.91 32.97 -7.36
N GLU A 291 10.93 33.82 -7.40
CA GLU A 291 12.10 33.73 -6.48
C GLU A 291 11.78 33.86 -4.98
N LYS A 292 10.82 34.68 -4.58
CA LYS A 292 10.46 34.81 -3.15
C LYS A 292 9.41 33.78 -2.69
N ILE A 293 8.59 33.28 -3.59
CA ILE A 293 7.57 32.25 -3.31
C ILE A 293 8.24 30.86 -3.18
N GLY A 294 9.39 30.65 -3.86
CA GLY A 294 10.11 29.38 -3.87
C GLY A 294 10.66 28.94 -2.52
N VAL A 295 11.25 29.85 -1.74
CA VAL A 295 11.88 29.50 -0.44
C VAL A 295 10.83 29.16 0.63
N GLU A 296 9.70 29.87 0.67
CA GLU A 296 8.63 29.53 1.63
C GLU A 296 7.92 28.22 1.28
N ARG A 297 7.72 27.94 0.00
CA ARG A 297 7.21 26.64 -0.45
C ARG A 297 8.21 25.52 -0.17
N ALA A 298 9.48 25.72 -0.49
CA ALA A 298 10.54 24.76 -0.19
C ALA A 298 10.58 24.41 1.31
N LYS A 299 10.40 25.39 2.20
CA LYS A 299 10.30 25.14 3.66
C LYS A 299 9.12 24.25 4.00
N LYS A 300 7.94 24.52 3.46
CA LYS A 300 6.75 23.71 3.71
C LYS A 300 6.96 22.27 3.26
N TYR A 301 7.44 22.08 2.03
CA TYR A 301 7.63 20.74 1.45
C TYR A 301 8.79 19.97 2.09
N ALA A 302 9.86 20.65 2.51
CA ALA A 302 10.95 20.03 3.26
C ALA A 302 10.49 19.43 4.60
N VAL A 303 9.47 20.03 5.25
CA VAL A 303 8.91 19.49 6.48
C VAL A 303 8.18 18.16 6.22
N GLU A 304 7.46 18.05 5.10
CA GLU A 304 6.65 16.89 4.73
C GLU A 304 7.47 15.78 4.03
N ALA A 305 8.65 16.12 3.47
CA ALA A 305 9.48 15.18 2.73
C ALA A 305 10.19 14.16 3.64
N ASP A 306 10.27 12.90 3.15
CA ASP A 306 11.12 11.85 3.71
C ASP A 306 12.59 12.03 3.28
N LEU A 307 12.83 12.60 2.07
CA LEU A 307 14.14 12.83 1.48
C LEU A 307 14.24 14.24 0.89
N ILE A 308 15.33 14.94 1.17
CA ILE A 308 15.68 16.20 0.55
C ILE A 308 16.88 15.99 -0.41
N LEU A 309 16.68 16.29 -1.70
CA LEU A 309 17.76 16.39 -2.68
C LEU A 309 18.16 17.85 -2.83
N TYR A 310 19.29 18.23 -2.22
CA TYR A 310 19.80 19.60 -2.32
C TYR A 310 20.83 19.70 -3.44
N VAL A 311 20.49 20.42 -4.52
CA VAL A 311 21.34 20.61 -5.70
C VAL A 311 22.16 21.88 -5.52
N VAL A 312 23.48 21.74 -5.48
CA VAL A 312 24.46 22.81 -5.32
C VAL A 312 25.30 22.91 -6.60
N ASP A 313 25.47 24.10 -7.14
CA ASP A 313 26.39 24.36 -8.24
C ASP A 313 27.85 24.37 -7.72
N ALA A 314 28.59 23.31 -8.01
CA ALA A 314 29.96 23.17 -7.54
C ALA A 314 30.95 24.19 -8.16
N SER A 315 30.58 24.82 -9.29
CA SER A 315 31.39 25.83 -9.97
C SER A 315 31.31 27.24 -9.36
N GLU A 316 30.36 27.46 -8.42
CA GLU A 316 30.16 28.71 -7.73
C GLU A 316 30.44 28.60 -6.24
N THR A 317 30.63 29.72 -5.55
CA THR A 317 30.75 29.75 -4.07
C THR A 317 29.36 29.80 -3.44
N LEU A 318 29.23 29.26 -2.22
CA LEU A 318 27.99 29.37 -1.44
C LEU A 318 27.66 30.85 -1.18
N ASP A 319 26.38 31.21 -1.35
CA ASP A 319 25.86 32.56 -1.16
C ASP A 319 24.73 32.61 -0.11
N GLU A 320 24.00 33.75 -0.04
CA GLU A 320 22.91 33.95 0.91
C GLU A 320 21.72 32.99 0.66
N ASP A 321 21.48 32.60 -0.58
CA ASP A 321 20.40 31.64 -0.90
C ASP A 321 20.73 30.24 -0.38
N ASP A 322 21.98 29.81 -0.52
CA ASP A 322 22.45 28.53 0.05
C ASP A 322 22.34 28.55 1.59
N GLN A 323 22.64 29.69 2.23
CA GLN A 323 22.48 29.86 3.68
C GLN A 323 21.02 29.77 4.15
N ASN A 324 20.06 30.10 3.31
CA ASN A 324 18.63 29.95 3.60
C ASN A 324 18.13 28.52 3.39
N ILE A 325 18.79 27.71 2.55
CA ILE A 325 18.40 26.33 2.22
C ILE A 325 19.01 25.35 3.22
N ILE A 326 20.27 25.51 3.62
CA ILE A 326 20.97 24.60 4.52
C ILE A 326 20.18 24.30 5.81
N PRO A 327 19.54 25.27 6.51
CA PRO A 327 18.75 24.99 7.70
C PRO A 327 17.56 24.04 7.48
N LEU A 328 17.10 23.87 6.22
CA LEU A 328 16.01 22.93 5.91
C LEU A 328 16.44 21.47 6.07
N LEU A 329 17.73 21.20 6.07
CA LEU A 329 18.31 19.85 6.22
C LEU A 329 18.37 19.40 7.69
N GLU A 330 18.07 20.29 8.65
CA GLU A 330 18.14 20.00 10.09
C GLU A 330 17.31 18.79 10.48
N GLY A 331 17.98 17.73 10.98
CA GLY A 331 17.31 16.51 11.43
C GLY A 331 16.63 15.67 10.33
N LYS A 332 16.87 15.99 9.03
CA LYS A 332 16.29 15.30 7.88
C LYS A 332 17.28 14.32 7.23
N LYS A 333 16.75 13.33 6.51
CA LYS A 333 17.55 12.58 5.54
C LYS A 333 17.74 13.45 4.31
N ALA A 334 18.98 13.73 3.95
CA ALA A 334 19.28 14.58 2.82
C ALA A 334 20.47 14.08 2.00
N ILE A 335 20.40 14.30 0.70
CA ILE A 335 21.52 14.07 -0.22
C ILE A 335 21.86 15.39 -0.89
N ILE A 336 23.09 15.87 -0.69
CA ILE A 336 23.59 17.07 -1.33
C ILE A 336 24.30 16.66 -2.60
N LEU A 337 23.83 17.19 -3.72
CA LEU A 337 24.35 16.90 -5.05
C LEU A 337 25.23 18.06 -5.49
N LEU A 338 26.55 17.88 -5.47
CA LEU A 338 27.52 18.82 -6.03
C LEU A 338 27.47 18.67 -7.56
N ASN A 339 26.55 19.43 -8.15
CA ASN A 339 26.26 19.37 -9.59
C ASN A 339 27.28 20.21 -10.39
N LYS A 340 27.31 20.00 -11.69
CA LYS A 340 28.26 20.58 -12.64
C LYS A 340 29.71 20.22 -12.30
N SER A 341 29.92 19.01 -11.80
CA SER A 341 31.24 18.49 -11.43
C SER A 341 32.22 18.37 -12.62
N ASP A 342 31.74 18.51 -13.85
CA ASP A 342 32.48 18.61 -15.10
C ASP A 342 33.18 19.98 -15.27
N LEU A 343 32.82 21.01 -14.49
CA LEU A 343 33.44 22.33 -14.49
C LEU A 343 34.50 22.44 -13.40
N GLU A 344 35.22 23.58 -13.39
CA GLU A 344 36.20 23.88 -12.31
C GLU A 344 35.45 24.10 -10.98
N ASN A 345 35.63 23.17 -10.04
CA ASN A 345 34.92 23.18 -8.77
C ASN A 345 35.52 24.20 -7.80
N LYS A 346 34.67 25.08 -7.26
CA LYS A 346 35.02 26.03 -6.17
C LYS A 346 34.57 25.52 -4.81
N ILE A 347 33.63 24.56 -4.77
CA ILE A 347 33.15 23.92 -3.55
C ILE A 347 33.71 22.51 -3.52
N THR A 348 34.34 22.13 -2.40
CA THR A 348 34.73 20.75 -2.13
C THR A 348 33.81 20.13 -1.07
N GLU A 349 33.81 18.81 -0.99
CA GLU A 349 33.02 18.09 0.04
C GLU A 349 33.47 18.51 1.46
N GLU A 350 34.77 18.72 1.66
CA GLU A 350 35.32 19.13 2.95
C GLU A 350 34.83 20.54 3.34
N SER A 351 34.88 21.50 2.41
CA SER A 351 34.43 22.88 2.66
C SER A 351 32.91 22.95 2.92
N LEU A 352 32.15 22.08 2.26
CA LEU A 352 30.72 22.00 2.49
C LEU A 352 30.41 21.37 3.85
N LYS A 353 31.09 20.27 4.23
CA LYS A 353 30.93 19.64 5.56
C LYS A 353 31.22 20.63 6.69
N GLU A 354 32.30 21.41 6.59
CA GLU A 354 32.60 22.45 7.57
C GLU A 354 31.51 23.51 7.66
N THR A 355 30.85 23.83 6.56
CA THR A 355 29.73 24.80 6.53
C THR A 355 28.49 24.22 7.20
N LEU A 356 28.17 22.95 6.90
CA LEU A 356 27.03 22.24 7.51
C LEU A 356 27.21 22.13 9.03
N GLU A 357 28.38 21.73 9.50
CA GLU A 357 28.68 21.63 10.94
C GLU A 357 28.60 22.97 11.69
N LYS A 358 28.79 24.10 11.01
CA LYS A 358 28.66 25.45 11.61
C LYS A 358 27.20 25.92 11.68
N VAL A 359 26.35 25.45 10.79
CA VAL A 359 24.97 25.95 10.61
C VAL A 359 23.95 25.03 11.27
N LEU A 360 24.19 23.72 11.24
CA LEU A 360 23.26 22.70 11.75
C LEU A 360 23.67 22.27 13.15
N GLU A 361 22.73 22.24 14.08
CA GLU A 361 22.94 21.70 15.43
C GLU A 361 22.94 20.16 15.41
N HIS A 362 22.12 19.58 14.55
CA HIS A 362 21.98 18.14 14.35
C HIS A 362 22.09 17.85 12.85
N THR A 363 23.26 17.47 12.39
CA THR A 363 23.46 16.94 11.05
C THR A 363 22.78 15.58 10.98
N GLY A 364 21.53 15.50 10.60
CA GLY A 364 20.82 14.24 10.39
C GLY A 364 21.62 13.24 9.52
N GLU A 365 20.97 12.38 8.80
CA GLU A 365 21.64 11.49 7.85
C GLU A 365 21.86 12.23 6.52
N ILE A 366 23.00 12.96 6.40
CA ILE A 366 23.37 13.75 5.22
C ILE A 366 24.48 13.05 4.44
N GLN A 367 24.25 12.82 3.14
CA GLN A 367 25.26 12.32 2.20
C GLN A 367 25.60 13.40 1.17
N ILE A 368 26.84 13.42 0.68
CA ILE A 368 27.30 14.38 -0.33
C ILE A 368 27.81 13.57 -1.54
N LEU A 369 27.24 13.83 -2.71
CA LEU A 369 27.58 13.16 -3.96
C LEU A 369 27.98 14.17 -5.02
N ARG A 370 28.84 13.77 -5.96
CA ARG A 370 29.20 14.55 -7.14
C ARG A 370 28.33 14.11 -8.31
N THR A 371 27.74 15.10 -8.99
CA THR A 371 26.89 14.83 -10.16
C THR A 371 27.23 15.73 -11.33
N SER A 372 27.00 15.25 -12.54
CA SER A 372 26.96 16.07 -13.75
C SER A 372 25.71 15.72 -14.55
N THR A 373 24.87 16.72 -14.78
CA THR A 373 23.59 16.56 -15.49
C THR A 373 23.71 16.81 -17.00
N ILE A 374 24.93 16.88 -17.57
CA ILE A 374 25.15 17.14 -19.00
C ILE A 374 24.97 15.87 -19.83
N ASP A 375 25.50 14.74 -19.37
CA ASP A 375 25.37 13.46 -20.08
C ASP A 375 24.91 12.35 -19.12
N PRO A 376 23.61 12.00 -19.18
CA PRO A 376 23.04 10.95 -18.33
C PRO A 376 23.70 9.57 -18.52
N SER A 377 24.24 9.30 -19.69
CA SER A 377 24.83 8.01 -20.05
C SER A 377 26.30 7.87 -19.63
N SER A 378 26.92 8.94 -19.13
CA SER A 378 28.31 8.88 -18.68
C SER A 378 28.43 8.17 -17.32
N GLU A 379 29.49 7.36 -17.14
CA GLU A 379 29.82 6.74 -15.85
C GLU A 379 30.04 7.80 -14.74
N ASN A 380 30.28 9.06 -15.10
CA ASN A 380 30.47 10.19 -14.19
C ASN A 380 29.19 10.98 -13.90
N SER A 381 28.01 10.51 -14.32
CA SER A 381 26.74 11.21 -14.04
C SER A 381 26.40 11.25 -12.54
N GLY A 382 26.91 10.33 -11.74
CA GLY A 382 26.61 10.18 -10.31
C GLY A 382 25.24 9.57 -10.02
N MET A 383 24.51 9.12 -11.04
CA MET A 383 23.14 8.61 -10.88
C MET A 383 23.09 7.22 -10.23
N GLU A 384 24.03 6.33 -10.57
CA GLU A 384 24.13 5.01 -9.93
C GLU A 384 24.47 5.15 -8.43
N GLU A 385 25.39 6.09 -8.11
CA GLU A 385 25.76 6.39 -6.72
C GLU A 385 24.60 7.01 -5.95
N LEU A 386 23.81 7.89 -6.56
CA LEU A 386 22.59 8.45 -5.99
C LEU A 386 21.58 7.35 -5.66
N GLU A 387 21.33 6.43 -6.57
CA GLU A 387 20.43 5.30 -6.37
C GLU A 387 20.90 4.38 -5.22
N GLU A 388 22.18 4.02 -5.22
CA GLU A 388 22.77 3.19 -4.18
C GLU A 388 22.71 3.89 -2.81
N THR A 389 22.97 5.21 -2.77
CA THR A 389 22.88 6.01 -1.56
C THR A 389 21.46 6.04 -1.02
N ILE A 390 20.44 6.29 -1.86
CA ILE A 390 19.04 6.24 -1.45
C ILE A 390 18.69 4.84 -0.91
N ARG A 391 19.12 3.80 -1.60
CA ARG A 391 18.89 2.40 -1.17
C ARG A 391 19.49 2.12 0.21
N ASN A 392 20.69 2.59 0.46
CA ASN A 392 21.37 2.37 1.73
C ASN A 392 20.74 3.21 2.86
N MET A 393 20.36 4.46 2.59
CA MET A 393 19.74 5.37 3.58
C MET A 393 18.35 4.90 4.05
N PHE A 394 17.56 4.32 3.17
CA PHE A 394 16.17 3.96 3.47
C PHE A 394 15.95 2.48 3.71
N PHE A 395 16.83 1.61 3.20
CA PHE A 395 16.61 0.17 3.25
C PHE A 395 17.80 -0.61 3.86
N GLU A 396 18.81 0.08 4.43
CA GLU A 396 20.01 -0.51 5.06
C GLU A 396 20.68 -1.60 4.19
N GLY A 397 20.62 -1.49 2.87
CA GLY A 397 21.12 -2.50 1.95
C GLY A 397 20.35 -3.83 1.96
N LYS A 398 19.27 -3.95 2.76
CA LYS A 398 18.50 -5.18 2.95
C LYS A 398 17.43 -5.44 1.89
N LEU A 399 17.37 -4.64 0.82
CA LEU A 399 16.54 -4.95 -0.36
C LEU A 399 17.08 -6.19 -1.11
N ARG A 400 17.27 -7.29 -0.39
CA ARG A 400 17.44 -8.61 -0.99
C ARG A 400 16.05 -9.22 -1.11
N HIS A 401 15.83 -10.01 -2.18
CA HIS A 401 14.66 -10.86 -2.38
C HIS A 401 14.51 -11.91 -1.26
N ASN A 402 14.63 -11.49 -0.01
CA ASN A 402 14.39 -12.35 1.12
C ASN A 402 12.88 -12.45 1.32
N ASN A 403 12.42 -13.68 1.46
CA ASN A 403 11.05 -14.08 1.82
C ASN A 403 10.59 -13.54 3.20
N GLU A 404 11.14 -12.42 3.66
CA GLU A 404 10.80 -11.80 4.93
C GLU A 404 9.41 -11.20 4.89
N LEU A 405 8.69 -11.40 5.98
CA LEU A 405 7.36 -10.86 6.17
C LEU A 405 7.50 -9.38 6.51
N VAL A 406 6.95 -8.51 5.67
CA VAL A 406 7.03 -7.06 5.84
C VAL A 406 5.65 -6.51 6.18
N VAL A 407 5.56 -5.71 7.23
CA VAL A 407 4.35 -4.96 7.60
C VAL A 407 4.35 -3.64 6.82
N THR A 408 3.33 -3.43 5.99
CA THR A 408 3.25 -2.24 5.12
C THR A 408 2.12 -1.29 5.49
N ASN A 409 1.22 -1.70 6.39
CA ASN A 409 0.02 -0.96 6.75
C ASN A 409 0.15 -0.36 8.16
N LEU A 410 -0.17 0.94 8.29
CA LEU A 410 -0.12 1.66 9.56
C LEU A 410 -1.05 1.05 10.62
N ARG A 411 -2.25 0.62 10.23
CA ARG A 411 -3.21 -0.06 11.10
C ARG A 411 -2.61 -1.34 11.71
N HIS A 412 -1.87 -2.12 10.90
CA HIS A 412 -1.18 -3.32 11.38
C HIS A 412 -0.06 -2.97 12.36
N LYS A 413 0.72 -1.91 12.05
CA LYS A 413 1.79 -1.40 12.95
C LYS A 413 1.22 -1.00 14.30
N GLU A 414 0.13 -0.23 14.30
CA GLU A 414 -0.55 0.21 15.53
C GLU A 414 -1.08 -0.98 16.35
N ALA A 415 -1.73 -1.94 15.70
CA ALA A 415 -2.25 -3.12 16.36
C ALA A 415 -1.12 -3.99 16.98
N LEU A 416 0.01 -4.15 16.27
CA LEU A 416 1.20 -4.83 16.79
C LEU A 416 1.81 -4.09 17.98
N GLN A 417 1.89 -2.75 17.92
CA GLN A 417 2.40 -1.93 19.03
C GLN A 417 1.52 -2.05 20.27
N ASN A 418 0.20 -2.03 20.10
CA ASN A 418 -0.75 -2.21 21.19
C ASN A 418 -0.62 -3.60 21.81
N ALA A 419 -0.47 -4.64 20.99
CA ALA A 419 -0.23 -6.00 21.48
C ALA A 419 1.09 -6.11 22.26
N LEU A 420 2.18 -5.49 21.77
CA LEU A 420 3.47 -5.44 22.45
C LEU A 420 3.36 -4.77 23.82
N ASN A 421 2.70 -3.60 23.87
CA ASN A 421 2.50 -2.87 25.12
C ASN A 421 1.73 -3.71 26.15
N SER A 422 0.69 -4.44 25.72
CA SER A 422 -0.07 -5.34 26.60
C SER A 422 0.80 -6.50 27.12
N LEU A 423 1.65 -7.09 26.28
CA LEU A 423 2.57 -8.16 26.73
C LEU A 423 3.61 -7.64 27.73
N GLN A 424 4.10 -6.43 27.57
CA GLN A 424 5.00 -5.78 28.54
C GLN A 424 4.32 -5.56 29.89
N LEU A 425 3.01 -5.28 29.92
CA LEU A 425 2.24 -5.22 31.17
C LEU A 425 2.12 -6.61 31.84
N VAL A 426 2.05 -7.69 31.05
CA VAL A 426 2.09 -9.07 31.61
C VAL A 426 3.46 -9.32 32.28
N GLU A 427 4.58 -8.98 31.62
CA GLU A 427 5.92 -9.13 32.22
C GLU A 427 6.03 -8.32 33.53
N GLN A 428 5.59 -7.07 33.52
CA GLN A 428 5.61 -6.22 34.71
C GLN A 428 4.74 -6.79 35.84
N SER A 429 3.54 -7.30 35.52
CA SER A 429 2.66 -7.92 36.52
C SER A 429 3.26 -9.17 37.14
N ILE A 430 4.03 -9.96 36.37
CA ILE A 430 4.79 -11.11 36.85
C ILE A 430 5.94 -10.66 37.79
N GLU A 431 6.71 -9.65 37.38
CA GLU A 431 7.82 -9.10 38.18
C GLU A 431 7.33 -8.50 39.52
N ASP A 432 6.18 -7.84 39.50
CA ASP A 432 5.55 -7.23 40.68
C ASP A 432 4.86 -8.26 41.58
N GLY A 433 4.82 -9.55 41.17
CA GLY A 433 4.16 -10.65 41.91
C GLY A 433 2.66 -10.44 42.07
N MET A 434 2.03 -9.86 41.03
CA MET A 434 0.56 -9.66 41.01
C MET A 434 -0.17 -11.01 40.89
N PRO A 435 -1.45 -11.07 41.35
CA PRO A 435 -2.27 -12.26 41.12
C PRO A 435 -2.44 -12.61 39.63
N GLU A 436 -2.61 -13.88 39.33
CA GLU A 436 -2.59 -14.43 37.98
C GLU A 436 -3.77 -13.97 37.10
N ASP A 437 -4.89 -13.52 37.70
CA ASP A 437 -6.01 -12.90 36.99
C ASP A 437 -5.61 -11.62 36.27
N PHE A 438 -4.59 -10.88 36.75
CA PHE A 438 -4.06 -9.71 36.05
C PHE A 438 -3.35 -10.11 34.73
N TYR A 439 -2.66 -11.24 34.70
CA TYR A 439 -2.00 -11.72 33.49
C TYR A 439 -3.01 -12.02 32.37
N SER A 440 -4.16 -12.62 32.73
CA SER A 440 -5.19 -12.97 31.75
C SER A 440 -5.84 -11.74 31.11
N ILE A 441 -6.00 -10.64 31.86
CA ILE A 441 -6.54 -9.36 31.35
C ILE A 441 -5.62 -8.80 30.24
N ASP A 442 -4.32 -8.69 30.52
CA ASP A 442 -3.37 -8.12 29.60
C ASP A 442 -3.09 -9.03 28.41
N LEU A 443 -3.04 -10.37 28.63
CA LEU A 443 -2.99 -11.34 27.53
C LEU A 443 -4.21 -11.23 26.60
N THR A 444 -5.41 -11.06 27.18
CA THR A 444 -6.65 -10.86 26.41
C THR A 444 -6.61 -9.56 25.59
N SER A 445 -6.03 -8.50 26.14
CA SER A 445 -5.83 -7.24 25.43
C SER A 445 -4.84 -7.39 24.26
N ALA A 446 -3.75 -8.14 24.44
CA ALA A 446 -2.81 -8.48 23.38
C ALA A 446 -3.48 -9.33 22.28
N TYR A 447 -4.24 -10.35 22.67
CA TYR A 447 -5.00 -11.23 21.79
C TYR A 447 -5.99 -10.44 20.92
N ALA A 448 -6.77 -9.54 21.52
CA ALA A 448 -7.73 -8.68 20.82
C ALA A 448 -7.01 -7.73 19.84
N SER A 449 -5.89 -7.12 20.26
CA SER A 449 -5.12 -6.22 19.42
C SER A 449 -4.59 -6.92 18.17
N LEU A 450 -4.06 -8.13 18.29
CA LEU A 450 -3.64 -8.95 17.16
C LEU A 450 -4.82 -9.34 16.26
N GLY A 451 -6.01 -9.59 16.83
CA GLY A 451 -7.23 -9.92 16.11
C GLY A 451 -7.68 -8.82 15.15
N LYS A 452 -7.46 -7.56 15.50
CA LYS A 452 -7.77 -6.42 14.64
C LYS A 452 -7.04 -6.48 13.30
N ILE A 453 -5.84 -7.07 13.22
CA ILE A 453 -5.07 -7.18 11.97
C ILE A 453 -5.82 -8.04 10.94
N ILE A 454 -6.37 -9.16 11.38
CA ILE A 454 -7.05 -10.12 10.51
C ILE A 454 -8.57 -9.86 10.37
N GLY A 455 -9.07 -8.83 11.05
CA GLY A 455 -10.49 -8.43 10.98
C GLY A 455 -11.39 -9.16 11.98
N GLU A 456 -10.81 -9.82 12.96
CA GLU A 456 -11.52 -10.27 14.14
C GLU A 456 -11.54 -9.10 15.13
N GLU A 457 -12.67 -8.82 15.77
CA GLU A 457 -12.83 -7.71 16.73
C GLU A 457 -12.61 -6.30 16.13
N VAL A 458 -13.05 -6.10 14.90
CA VAL A 458 -13.02 -4.79 14.22
C VAL A 458 -14.43 -4.25 14.10
N ASP A 459 -14.60 -2.97 14.43
CA ASP A 459 -15.88 -2.27 14.27
C ASP A 459 -16.28 -2.19 12.79
N GLU A 460 -17.59 -2.28 12.53
CA GLU A 460 -18.17 -2.22 11.19
C GLU A 460 -17.79 -0.93 10.45
N ASP A 461 -17.67 0.19 11.16
CA ASP A 461 -17.25 1.47 10.58
C ASP A 461 -15.85 1.42 9.99
N VAL A 462 -14.90 0.77 10.68
CA VAL A 462 -13.52 0.58 10.18
C VAL A 462 -13.49 -0.32 8.94
N VAL A 463 -14.28 -1.38 8.94
CA VAL A 463 -14.43 -2.26 7.77
C VAL A 463 -14.97 -1.45 6.59
N ASN A 464 -16.03 -0.67 6.78
CA ASN A 464 -16.62 0.17 5.74
C ASN A 464 -15.65 1.21 5.21
N GLU A 465 -14.86 1.86 6.09
CA GLU A 465 -13.84 2.83 5.68
C GLU A 465 -12.77 2.18 4.79
N ILE A 466 -12.27 1.00 5.16
CA ILE A 466 -11.27 0.28 4.37
C ILE A 466 -11.81 0.01 2.96
N PHE A 467 -13.02 -0.56 2.85
CA PHE A 467 -13.60 -0.93 1.55
C PHE A 467 -14.02 0.29 0.71
N SER A 468 -14.34 1.43 1.31
CA SER A 468 -14.64 2.66 0.58
C SER A 468 -13.49 3.18 -0.31
N LYS A 469 -12.26 2.80 0.01
CA LYS A 469 -11.05 3.17 -0.75
C LYS A 469 -10.81 2.27 -1.98
N PHE A 470 -11.63 1.23 -2.18
CA PHE A 470 -11.49 0.31 -3.30
C PHE A 470 -12.18 0.85 -4.56
N CYS A 471 -11.74 0.35 -5.72
CA CYS A 471 -12.42 0.62 -6.98
C CYS A 471 -13.79 -0.09 -7.04
N MET A 472 -14.76 0.50 -7.77
CA MET A 472 -15.98 -0.21 -8.16
C MET A 472 -15.61 -1.45 -8.99
N GLY A 473 -16.28 -2.59 -8.73
CA GLY A 473 -15.99 -3.85 -9.43
C GLY A 473 -14.93 -4.75 -8.74
N LYS A 474 -14.43 -4.31 -7.57
CA LYS A 474 -13.54 -5.11 -6.69
C LYS A 474 -14.13 -5.32 -5.32
#